data_bf66675537edb365bf65efd37b5eea24
#
_entry.id   bf66675537edb365bf65efd37b5eea24
#
_cell.length_a   1.000
_cell.length_b   1.000
_cell.length_c   1.000
_cell.angle_alpha   90.00
_cell.angle_beta   90.00
_cell.angle_gamma   90.00
#
_symmetry.space_group_name_H-M   'P 1'
#
loop_
_entity.id
_entity.type
_entity.pdbx_description
1 polymer ?
#
loop_
_entity_poly.entity_id
_entity_poly.type
_entity_poly.pdbx_seq_one_letter_code
_entity_poly.pdbx_strand_id
1 'polypeptide(L)'
;MTDHRQAPPGLGRRARRLSDQETERRMLAAAVAMVHRTGLTVSLDHISFEDVIRDADVARSAVYRRWPYKDLFFSDLVKELAKEAIPPALLDDEYELIRRVVAGHLDWLDIPELRASLVSELFRQAALLDFEAFCRSPEWRTYFALHATFLSLADGELRDQVQAALARSEQARLARIVRGWQHLAGLLGYRVRPEAGATLDTVVTLIDATMQGIVIMALAIPGMATHRTIAAPFGAAAPEQWSLAALGTASIAAAFLEPDPAIEWDDGRLAQIRQVLTGLLGLGT
;
A
#
# COMPACT_ATOMS: atom_id res chain seq x y z
N MET A 1 -39.87 37.88 -56.95
CA MET A 1 -38.43 37.62 -57.09
C MET A 1 -37.80 37.80 -55.71
N THR A 2 -37.67 36.70 -54.96
CA THR A 2 -37.11 36.66 -53.63
C THR A 2 -35.81 35.88 -53.70
N ASP A 3 -34.70 36.62 -53.50
CA ASP A 3 -33.34 36.14 -53.53
C ASP A 3 -33.00 35.42 -52.20
N HIS A 4 -32.86 34.09 -52.25
CA HIS A 4 -32.39 33.27 -51.14
C HIS A 4 -30.86 33.19 -51.18
N ARG A 5 -30.17 34.09 -50.49
CA ARG A 5 -28.75 33.90 -50.18
C ARG A 5 -28.59 32.85 -49.09
N GLN A 6 -28.15 31.66 -49.46
CA GLN A 6 -27.64 30.64 -48.57
C GLN A 6 -26.36 31.14 -47.90
N ALA A 7 -26.33 31.15 -46.55
CA ALA A 7 -25.13 31.38 -45.76
C ALA A 7 -24.15 30.20 -45.92
N PRO A 8 -22.80 30.44 -45.97
CA PRO A 8 -21.83 29.38 -46.10
C PRO A 8 -21.78 28.51 -44.81
N PRO A 9 -21.49 27.20 -44.95
CA PRO A 9 -21.42 26.28 -43.80
C PRO A 9 -20.29 26.70 -42.87
N GLY A 10 -20.60 26.74 -41.57
CA GLY A 10 -19.73 27.20 -40.51
C GLY A 10 -18.38 26.52 -40.51
N LEU A 11 -17.34 27.33 -40.32
CA LEU A 11 -15.97 26.93 -40.04
C LEU A 11 -15.94 25.94 -38.87
N GLY A 12 -15.59 24.70 -39.17
CA GLY A 12 -15.40 23.66 -38.19
C GLY A 12 -14.52 24.16 -37.06
N ARG A 13 -14.96 23.95 -35.83
CA ARG A 13 -14.22 24.22 -34.60
C ARG A 13 -12.80 23.67 -34.74
N ARG A 14 -11.81 24.55 -35.02
CA ARG A 14 -10.39 24.18 -34.94
C ARG A 14 -10.17 23.59 -33.55
N ALA A 15 -9.95 22.29 -33.47
CA ALA A 15 -9.58 21.62 -32.21
C ALA A 15 -8.40 22.41 -31.61
N ARG A 16 -8.59 22.95 -30.43
CA ARG A 16 -7.58 23.73 -29.70
C ARG A 16 -6.34 22.88 -29.60
N ARG A 17 -5.25 23.30 -30.23
CA ARG A 17 -3.98 22.57 -30.20
C ARG A 17 -3.55 22.42 -28.75
N LEU A 18 -3.44 21.17 -28.25
CA LEU A 18 -2.99 20.89 -26.91
C LEU A 18 -1.54 21.40 -26.72
N SER A 19 -1.23 21.90 -25.53
CA SER A 19 0.16 22.22 -25.17
C SER A 19 0.99 20.94 -25.05
N ASP A 20 2.31 21.05 -25.13
CA ASP A 20 3.21 19.91 -24.96
C ASP A 20 3.05 19.30 -23.55
N GLN A 21 2.86 20.14 -22.52
CA GLN A 21 2.60 19.70 -21.15
C GLN A 21 1.27 18.95 -21.01
N GLU A 22 0.22 19.39 -21.67
CA GLU A 22 -1.09 18.70 -21.65
C GLU A 22 -1.03 17.38 -22.43
N THR A 23 -0.26 17.34 -23.54
CA THR A 23 0.01 16.10 -24.27
C THR A 23 0.76 15.09 -23.39
N GLU A 24 1.80 15.55 -22.69
CA GLU A 24 2.57 14.73 -21.75
C GLU A 24 1.68 14.17 -20.64
N ARG A 25 0.92 15.02 -19.96
CA ARG A 25 0.01 14.63 -18.88
C ARG A 25 -1.00 13.57 -19.33
N ARG A 26 -1.62 13.74 -20.50
CA ARG A 26 -2.61 12.80 -21.04
C ARG A 26 -1.98 11.45 -21.40
N MET A 27 -0.83 11.47 -22.04
CA MET A 27 -0.11 10.26 -22.43
C MET A 27 0.29 9.44 -21.20
N LEU A 28 0.89 10.08 -20.20
CA LEU A 28 1.30 9.40 -18.97
C LEU A 28 0.08 8.87 -18.18
N ALA A 29 -0.99 9.65 -18.05
CA ALA A 29 -2.21 9.21 -17.39
C ALA A 29 -2.87 8.01 -18.11
N ALA A 30 -2.92 8.00 -19.44
CA ALA A 30 -3.44 6.87 -20.21
C ALA A 30 -2.58 5.61 -20.05
N ALA A 31 -1.25 5.77 -20.04
CA ALA A 31 -0.34 4.64 -19.84
C ALA A 31 -0.42 4.07 -18.43
N VAL A 32 -0.47 4.91 -17.39
CA VAL A 32 -0.68 4.49 -16.00
C VAL A 32 -2.01 3.74 -15.86
N ALA A 33 -3.10 4.27 -16.43
CA ALA A 33 -4.39 3.58 -16.44
C ALA A 33 -4.33 2.24 -17.19
N MET A 34 -3.53 2.13 -18.26
CA MET A 34 -3.31 0.86 -18.96
C MET A 34 -2.56 -0.13 -18.08
N VAL A 35 -1.48 0.30 -17.41
CA VAL A 35 -0.73 -0.53 -16.45
C VAL A 35 -1.65 -1.02 -15.32
N HIS A 36 -2.51 -0.18 -14.78
CA HIS A 36 -3.45 -0.61 -13.74
C HIS A 36 -4.45 -1.66 -14.22
N ARG A 37 -4.85 -1.61 -15.51
CA ARG A 37 -5.77 -2.60 -16.09
C ARG A 37 -5.10 -3.93 -16.47
N THR A 38 -3.88 -3.86 -17.00
CA THR A 38 -3.19 -5.03 -17.60
C THR A 38 -2.09 -5.61 -16.71
N GLY A 39 -1.72 -4.91 -15.65
CA GLY A 39 -0.55 -5.18 -14.84
C GLY A 39 0.73 -4.59 -15.43
N LEU A 40 1.79 -4.54 -14.63
CA LEU A 40 3.13 -4.15 -15.05
C LEU A 40 3.97 -5.42 -15.26
N THR A 41 4.68 -5.48 -16.38
CA THR A 41 5.75 -6.47 -16.59
C THR A 41 7.11 -5.78 -16.57
N VAL A 42 8.16 -6.52 -16.28
CA VAL A 42 9.53 -5.96 -16.12
C VAL A 42 10.02 -5.22 -17.38
N SER A 43 9.59 -5.66 -18.57
CA SER A 43 10.04 -5.07 -19.85
C SER A 43 9.18 -3.93 -20.37
N LEU A 44 7.99 -3.71 -19.85
CA LEU A 44 6.98 -2.78 -20.42
C LEU A 44 6.56 -3.06 -21.88
N ASP A 45 7.04 -4.13 -22.50
CA ASP A 45 6.82 -4.42 -23.93
C ASP A 45 5.33 -4.67 -24.26
N HIS A 46 4.53 -5.06 -23.26
CA HIS A 46 3.10 -5.26 -23.41
C HIS A 46 2.31 -3.93 -23.48
N ILE A 47 2.94 -2.78 -23.16
CA ILE A 47 2.34 -1.46 -23.25
C ILE A 47 2.54 -0.95 -24.68
N SER A 48 1.49 -1.02 -25.49
CA SER A 48 1.52 -0.53 -26.86
C SER A 48 1.52 1.00 -26.87
N PHE A 49 2.60 1.60 -27.37
CA PHE A 49 2.71 3.05 -27.48
C PHE A 49 1.59 3.66 -28.35
N GLU A 50 1.19 2.95 -29.41
CA GLU A 50 0.08 3.36 -30.28
C GLU A 50 -1.28 3.29 -29.59
N ASP A 51 -1.50 2.29 -28.76
CA ASP A 51 -2.73 2.19 -27.98
C ASP A 51 -2.81 3.29 -26.92
N VAL A 52 -1.68 3.63 -26.29
CA VAL A 52 -1.61 4.78 -25.37
C VAL A 52 -1.94 6.09 -26.08
N ILE A 53 -1.41 6.31 -27.30
CA ILE A 53 -1.72 7.51 -28.10
C ILE A 53 -3.24 7.60 -28.37
N ARG A 54 -3.86 6.48 -28.74
CA ARG A 54 -5.29 6.40 -28.99
C ARG A 54 -6.11 6.69 -27.71
N ASP A 55 -5.75 6.04 -26.61
CA ASP A 55 -6.46 6.17 -25.34
C ASP A 55 -6.30 7.58 -24.73
N ALA A 56 -5.16 8.23 -24.96
CA ALA A 56 -4.89 9.61 -24.53
C ALA A 56 -5.64 10.67 -25.34
N ASP A 57 -6.21 10.30 -26.49
CA ASP A 57 -6.85 11.23 -27.46
C ASP A 57 -5.96 12.42 -27.80
N VAL A 58 -4.72 12.13 -28.22
CA VAL A 58 -3.71 13.14 -28.61
C VAL A 58 -3.24 12.95 -30.03
N ALA A 59 -2.81 14.05 -30.65
CA ALA A 59 -2.28 14.01 -32.02
C ALA A 59 -0.90 13.31 -32.03
N ARG A 60 -0.72 12.29 -32.89
CA ARG A 60 0.55 11.58 -33.09
C ARG A 60 1.74 12.52 -33.27
N SER A 61 1.58 13.58 -34.10
CA SER A 61 2.63 14.56 -34.34
C SER A 61 3.08 15.32 -33.10
N ALA A 62 2.18 15.55 -32.14
CA ALA A 62 2.52 16.16 -30.84
C ALA A 62 3.31 15.17 -29.96
N VAL A 63 2.91 13.91 -29.97
CA VAL A 63 3.58 12.84 -29.21
C VAL A 63 5.01 12.61 -29.71
N TYR A 64 5.19 12.41 -31.02
CA TYR A 64 6.53 12.19 -31.59
C TYR A 64 7.44 13.44 -31.56
N ARG A 65 6.88 14.63 -31.41
CA ARG A 65 7.67 15.82 -31.10
C ARG A 65 8.21 15.81 -29.67
N ARG A 66 7.42 15.33 -28.70
CA ARG A 66 7.80 15.23 -27.28
C ARG A 66 8.70 14.02 -27.02
N TRP A 67 8.38 12.88 -27.62
CA TRP A 67 9.13 11.64 -27.52
C TRP A 67 9.47 11.09 -28.92
N PRO A 68 10.59 11.51 -29.49
CA PRO A 68 11.03 11.01 -30.79
C PRO A 68 11.22 9.49 -30.84
N TYR A 69 11.54 8.91 -29.68
CA TYR A 69 11.72 7.46 -29.49
C TYR A 69 10.84 6.99 -28.33
N LYS A 70 10.22 5.81 -28.47
CA LYS A 70 9.34 5.24 -27.44
C LYS A 70 10.05 5.01 -26.11
N ASP A 71 11.36 4.74 -26.11
CA ASP A 71 12.14 4.50 -24.88
C ASP A 71 12.18 5.74 -23.97
N LEU A 72 12.15 6.94 -24.55
CA LEU A 72 12.05 8.18 -23.78
C LEU A 72 10.69 8.30 -23.08
N PHE A 73 9.62 7.86 -23.77
CA PHE A 73 8.29 7.80 -23.16
C PHE A 73 8.24 6.77 -22.04
N PHE A 74 8.79 5.57 -22.24
CA PHE A 74 8.82 4.55 -21.21
C PHE A 74 9.67 4.95 -20.00
N SER A 75 10.75 5.69 -20.22
CA SER A 75 11.53 6.30 -19.13
C SER A 75 10.68 7.27 -18.29
N ASP A 76 9.89 8.13 -18.93
CA ASP A 76 8.99 9.04 -18.23
C ASP A 76 7.84 8.29 -17.56
N LEU A 77 7.31 7.22 -18.17
CA LEU A 77 6.29 6.34 -17.56
C LEU A 77 6.79 5.66 -16.29
N VAL A 78 8.01 5.10 -16.30
CA VAL A 78 8.59 4.47 -15.09
C VAL A 78 8.73 5.50 -13.96
N LYS A 79 9.15 6.73 -14.26
CA LYS A 79 9.19 7.81 -13.27
C LYS A 79 7.82 8.17 -12.72
N GLU A 80 6.80 8.21 -13.57
CA GLU A 80 5.42 8.51 -13.13
C GLU A 80 4.86 7.40 -12.25
N LEU A 81 5.01 6.13 -12.67
CA LEU A 81 4.64 4.97 -11.86
C LEU A 81 5.36 4.96 -10.51
N ALA A 82 6.63 5.38 -10.47
CA ALA A 82 7.40 5.47 -9.22
C ALA A 82 6.87 6.54 -8.26
N LYS A 83 6.28 7.63 -8.76
CA LYS A 83 5.64 8.66 -7.92
C LYS A 83 4.33 8.17 -7.30
N GLU A 84 3.60 7.33 -8.02
CA GLU A 84 2.31 6.78 -7.63
C GLU A 84 2.43 5.39 -6.98
N ALA A 85 3.65 4.89 -6.77
CA ALA A 85 3.94 3.55 -6.26
C ALA A 85 3.58 3.37 -4.77
N ILE A 86 2.38 3.83 -4.38
CA ILE A 86 1.84 3.62 -3.04
C ILE A 86 0.67 2.64 -3.22
N PRO A 87 0.85 1.35 -2.82
CA PRO A 87 -0.28 0.45 -2.79
C PRO A 87 -1.39 1.02 -1.90
N PRO A 88 -2.67 0.81 -2.25
CA PRO A 88 -3.77 1.26 -1.44
C PRO A 88 -3.61 0.72 -0.02
N ALA A 89 -3.81 1.56 0.96
CA ALA A 89 -3.89 1.12 2.35
C ALA A 89 -5.22 0.39 2.54
N LEU A 90 -5.18 -0.76 3.21
CA LEU A 90 -6.38 -1.53 3.58
C LEU A 90 -7.08 -0.92 4.80
N LEU A 91 -6.95 0.39 5.01
CA LEU A 91 -7.32 1.06 6.26
C LEU A 91 -8.75 0.75 6.71
N ASP A 92 -9.70 0.70 5.80
CA ASP A 92 -11.10 0.46 6.16
C ASP A 92 -11.34 -1.01 6.60
N ASP A 93 -10.76 -1.97 5.88
CA ASP A 93 -10.85 -3.39 6.22
C ASP A 93 -10.07 -3.72 7.49
N GLU A 94 -8.89 -3.10 7.69
CA GLU A 94 -8.09 -3.22 8.90
C GLU A 94 -8.83 -2.64 10.12
N TYR A 95 -9.43 -1.46 9.99
CA TYR A 95 -10.22 -0.85 11.07
C TYR A 95 -11.42 -1.70 11.43
N GLU A 96 -12.13 -2.24 10.44
CA GLU A 96 -13.27 -3.14 10.66
C GLU A 96 -12.84 -4.45 11.35
N LEU A 97 -11.67 -4.99 10.99
CA LEU A 97 -11.10 -6.17 11.63
C LEU A 97 -10.72 -5.87 13.07
N ILE A 98 -9.95 -4.82 13.32
CA ILE A 98 -9.53 -4.40 14.68
C ILE A 98 -10.77 -4.24 15.55
N ARG A 99 -11.79 -3.56 15.04
CA ARG A 99 -13.07 -3.37 15.69
C ARG A 99 -13.71 -4.69 16.10
N ARG A 100 -13.80 -5.64 15.17
CA ARG A 100 -14.42 -6.95 15.37
C ARG A 100 -13.66 -7.79 16.40
N VAL A 101 -12.35 -7.85 16.30
CA VAL A 101 -11.48 -8.58 17.23
C VAL A 101 -11.61 -7.99 18.63
N VAL A 102 -11.52 -6.67 18.76
CA VAL A 102 -11.60 -6.03 20.08
C VAL A 102 -13.01 -6.13 20.66
N ALA A 103 -14.08 -5.94 19.85
CA ALA A 103 -15.45 -6.10 20.33
C ALA A 103 -15.74 -7.52 20.86
N GLY A 104 -15.13 -8.52 20.24
CA GLY A 104 -15.25 -9.91 20.69
C GLY A 104 -14.46 -10.24 21.96
N HIS A 105 -13.55 -9.37 22.41
CA HIS A 105 -12.63 -9.64 23.52
C HIS A 105 -12.49 -8.41 24.45
N LEU A 106 -13.52 -7.59 24.56
CA LEU A 106 -13.48 -6.38 25.42
C LEU A 106 -13.25 -6.70 26.90
N ASP A 107 -13.73 -7.85 27.35
CA ASP A 107 -13.51 -8.40 28.70
C ASP A 107 -12.03 -8.72 28.97
N TRP A 108 -11.24 -9.01 27.93
CA TRP A 108 -9.80 -9.26 28.07
C TRP A 108 -9.01 -8.03 28.54
N LEU A 109 -9.54 -6.84 28.32
CA LEU A 109 -8.91 -5.60 28.78
C LEU A 109 -8.92 -5.49 30.31
N ASP A 110 -9.91 -6.07 31.00
CA ASP A 110 -10.04 -6.04 32.46
C ASP A 110 -9.06 -7.00 33.15
N ILE A 111 -8.57 -8.01 32.42
CA ILE A 111 -7.72 -9.07 32.94
C ILE A 111 -6.28 -8.84 32.45
N PRO A 112 -5.32 -8.47 33.33
CA PRO A 112 -3.95 -8.13 32.94
C PRO A 112 -3.27 -9.18 32.06
N GLU A 113 -3.46 -10.46 32.36
CA GLU A 113 -2.88 -11.60 31.66
C GLU A 113 -3.43 -11.76 30.24
N LEU A 114 -4.67 -11.33 30.00
CA LEU A 114 -5.33 -11.46 28.70
C LEU A 114 -5.13 -10.24 27.80
N ARG A 115 -4.61 -9.12 28.29
CA ARG A 115 -4.29 -7.94 27.45
C ARG A 115 -3.25 -8.29 26.38
N ALA A 116 -2.23 -9.07 26.75
CA ALA A 116 -1.25 -9.56 25.78
C ALA A 116 -1.88 -10.50 24.75
N SER A 117 -2.85 -11.29 25.18
CA SER A 117 -3.59 -12.19 24.28
C SER A 117 -4.45 -11.44 23.27
N LEU A 118 -5.03 -10.30 23.63
CA LEU A 118 -5.74 -9.42 22.70
C LEU A 118 -4.80 -8.88 21.60
N VAL A 119 -3.60 -8.44 22.00
CA VAL A 119 -2.60 -7.94 21.04
C VAL A 119 -2.12 -9.07 20.13
N SER A 120 -1.90 -10.26 20.67
CA SER A 120 -1.55 -11.46 19.90
C SER A 120 -2.63 -11.81 18.87
N GLU A 121 -3.90 -11.75 19.24
CA GLU A 121 -5.02 -12.03 18.35
C GLU A 121 -5.16 -10.97 17.25
N LEU A 122 -4.91 -9.70 17.57
CA LEU A 122 -4.83 -8.64 16.56
C LEU A 122 -3.73 -8.92 15.54
N PHE A 123 -2.52 -9.29 15.97
CA PHE A 123 -1.45 -9.69 15.05
C PHE A 123 -1.85 -10.87 14.17
N ARG A 124 -2.47 -11.88 14.77
CA ARG A 124 -2.87 -13.10 14.08
C ARG A 124 -3.84 -12.81 12.94
N GLN A 125 -4.86 -12.01 13.21
CA GLN A 125 -5.92 -11.73 12.24
C GLN A 125 -5.55 -10.61 11.27
N ALA A 126 -4.98 -9.50 11.74
CA ALA A 126 -4.62 -8.38 10.87
C ALA A 126 -3.53 -8.77 9.87
N ALA A 127 -2.45 -9.43 10.32
CA ALA A 127 -1.41 -9.86 9.41
C ALA A 127 -1.87 -10.93 8.41
N LEU A 128 -2.88 -11.76 8.75
CA LEU A 128 -3.50 -12.67 7.79
C LEU A 128 -4.32 -11.90 6.75
N LEU A 129 -5.12 -10.91 7.18
CA LEU A 129 -5.91 -10.05 6.29
C LEU A 129 -5.02 -9.33 5.29
N ASP A 130 -3.96 -8.66 5.77
CA ASP A 130 -2.99 -7.95 4.94
C ASP A 130 -2.32 -8.87 3.94
N PHE A 131 -1.83 -10.01 4.42
CA PHE A 131 -1.18 -11.01 3.57
C PHE A 131 -2.08 -11.48 2.43
N GLU A 132 -3.35 -11.82 2.74
CA GLU A 132 -4.30 -12.24 1.73
C GLU A 132 -4.65 -11.14 0.74
N ALA A 133 -4.80 -9.91 1.23
CA ALA A 133 -5.07 -8.75 0.38
C ALA A 133 -3.88 -8.43 -0.53
N PHE A 134 -2.64 -8.46 -0.02
CA PHE A 134 -1.44 -8.21 -0.82
C PHE A 134 -1.25 -9.28 -1.90
N CYS A 135 -1.50 -10.54 -1.59
CA CYS A 135 -1.45 -11.62 -2.59
C CYS A 135 -2.49 -11.46 -3.71
N ARG A 136 -3.65 -10.88 -3.41
CA ARG A 136 -4.77 -10.70 -4.38
C ARG A 136 -4.70 -9.40 -5.15
N SER A 137 -4.10 -8.33 -4.57
CA SER A 137 -4.11 -6.98 -5.13
C SER A 137 -3.29 -6.84 -6.41
N PRO A 138 -3.88 -6.37 -7.52
CA PRO A 138 -3.15 -6.00 -8.73
C PRO A 138 -2.17 -4.85 -8.48
N GLU A 139 -2.50 -3.91 -7.58
CA GLU A 139 -1.69 -2.75 -7.22
C GLU A 139 -0.39 -3.20 -6.53
N TRP A 140 -0.46 -4.18 -5.63
CA TRP A 140 0.72 -4.77 -5.01
C TRP A 140 1.59 -5.51 -6.03
N ARG A 141 1.00 -6.21 -6.98
CA ARG A 141 1.77 -6.83 -8.08
C ARG A 141 2.49 -5.78 -8.92
N THR A 142 1.82 -4.66 -9.24
CA THR A 142 2.42 -3.53 -9.95
C THR A 142 3.56 -2.92 -9.15
N TYR A 143 3.38 -2.75 -7.84
CA TYR A 143 4.42 -2.26 -6.93
C TYR A 143 5.67 -3.17 -6.96
N PHE A 144 5.52 -4.48 -6.83
CA PHE A 144 6.66 -5.42 -6.90
C PHE A 144 7.31 -5.44 -8.29
N ALA A 145 6.53 -5.41 -9.36
CA ALA A 145 7.04 -5.36 -10.72
C ALA A 145 7.85 -4.08 -10.97
N LEU A 146 7.41 -2.93 -10.43
CA LEU A 146 8.13 -1.67 -10.53
C LEU A 146 9.48 -1.71 -9.79
N HIS A 147 9.54 -2.32 -8.61
CA HIS A 147 10.80 -2.53 -7.89
C HIS A 147 11.74 -3.46 -8.66
N ALA A 148 11.21 -4.54 -9.28
CA ALA A 148 11.99 -5.42 -10.14
C ALA A 148 12.50 -4.67 -11.39
N THR A 149 11.66 -3.82 -12.00
CA THR A 149 12.07 -2.95 -13.12
C THR A 149 13.20 -2.02 -12.69
N PHE A 150 13.09 -1.37 -11.53
CA PHE A 150 14.14 -0.51 -10.99
C PHE A 150 15.47 -1.25 -10.81
N LEU A 151 15.45 -2.49 -10.32
CA LEU A 151 16.67 -3.30 -10.16
C LEU A 151 17.36 -3.59 -11.49
N SER A 152 16.62 -3.60 -12.60
CA SER A 152 17.15 -3.86 -13.96
C SER A 152 17.65 -2.62 -14.68
N LEU A 153 17.41 -1.40 -14.15
CA LEU A 153 17.88 -0.17 -14.77
C LEU A 153 19.41 -0.07 -14.65
N ALA A 154 20.03 0.29 -15.77
CA ALA A 154 21.46 0.60 -15.78
C ALA A 154 21.75 1.87 -14.94
N ASP A 155 22.95 1.99 -14.43
CA ASP A 155 23.40 3.19 -13.72
C ASP A 155 23.30 4.43 -14.62
N GLY A 156 22.79 5.53 -14.08
CA GLY A 156 22.60 6.78 -14.79
C GLY A 156 21.42 7.60 -14.30
N GLU A 157 21.19 8.73 -14.94
CA GLU A 157 20.21 9.74 -14.52
C GLU A 157 18.78 9.17 -14.36
N LEU A 158 18.35 8.28 -15.26
CA LEU A 158 17.03 7.65 -15.15
C LEU A 158 16.91 6.83 -13.86
N ARG A 159 17.90 6.00 -13.57
CA ARG A 159 17.95 5.21 -12.35
C ARG A 159 17.88 6.08 -11.10
N ASP A 160 18.67 7.19 -11.08
CA ASP A 160 18.71 8.11 -9.94
C ASP A 160 17.35 8.79 -9.72
N GLN A 161 16.70 9.24 -10.80
CA GLN A 161 15.38 9.86 -10.75
C GLN A 161 14.31 8.89 -10.26
N VAL A 162 14.31 7.64 -10.75
CA VAL A 162 13.37 6.59 -10.33
C VAL A 162 13.62 6.21 -8.88
N GLN A 163 14.88 6.04 -8.47
CA GLN A 163 15.25 5.77 -7.07
C GLN A 163 14.74 6.86 -6.13
N ALA A 164 14.97 8.13 -6.47
CA ALA A 164 14.49 9.25 -5.67
C ALA A 164 12.96 9.29 -5.57
N ALA A 165 12.23 8.93 -6.62
CA ALA A 165 10.78 8.86 -6.61
C ALA A 165 10.28 7.69 -5.73
N LEU A 166 10.83 6.49 -5.89
CA LEU A 166 10.52 5.32 -5.07
C LEU A 166 10.82 5.58 -3.59
N ALA A 167 11.99 6.17 -3.28
CA ALA A 167 12.35 6.47 -1.90
C ALA A 167 11.34 7.41 -1.22
N ARG A 168 10.87 8.45 -1.92
CA ARG A 168 9.84 9.36 -1.39
C ARG A 168 8.51 8.64 -1.14
N SER A 169 8.06 7.83 -2.11
CA SER A 169 6.83 7.02 -1.98
C SER A 169 6.91 6.09 -0.79
N GLU A 170 8.03 5.37 -0.67
CA GLU A 170 8.24 4.38 0.38
C GLU A 170 8.32 5.02 1.77
N GLN A 171 9.06 6.14 1.90
CA GLN A 171 9.12 6.90 3.15
C GLN A 171 7.75 7.42 3.58
N ALA A 172 6.95 7.93 2.63
CA ALA A 172 5.60 8.40 2.93
C ALA A 172 4.66 7.26 3.37
N ARG A 173 4.78 6.08 2.74
CA ARG A 173 4.04 4.87 3.09
C ARG A 173 4.41 4.38 4.49
N LEU A 174 5.70 4.19 4.75
CA LEU A 174 6.19 3.75 6.07
C LEU A 174 5.80 4.73 7.17
N ALA A 175 5.95 6.04 6.96
CA ALA A 175 5.56 7.05 7.95
C ALA A 175 4.06 6.97 8.29
N ARG A 176 3.20 6.60 7.34
CA ARG A 176 1.77 6.39 7.58
C ARG A 176 1.53 5.15 8.44
N ILE A 177 2.19 4.04 8.13
CA ILE A 177 2.10 2.80 8.90
C ILE A 177 2.60 3.02 10.33
N VAL A 178 3.76 3.67 10.50
CA VAL A 178 4.33 3.99 11.82
C VAL A 178 3.35 4.80 12.66
N ARG A 179 2.67 5.81 12.10
CA ARG A 179 1.64 6.57 12.84
C ARG A 179 0.49 5.68 13.31
N GLY A 180 0.01 4.76 12.48
CA GLY A 180 -1.00 3.78 12.87
C GLY A 180 -0.54 2.90 14.04
N TRP A 181 0.68 2.38 13.95
CA TRP A 181 1.29 1.57 15.00
C TRP A 181 1.53 2.35 16.29
N GLN A 182 1.98 3.62 16.22
CA GLN A 182 2.11 4.50 17.39
C GLN A 182 0.79 4.66 18.12
N HIS A 183 -0.29 4.89 17.37
CA HIS A 183 -1.62 5.03 17.93
C HIS A 183 -2.09 3.74 18.63
N LEU A 184 -1.98 2.60 17.95
CA LEU A 184 -2.37 1.30 18.50
C LEU A 184 -1.52 0.89 19.70
N ALA A 185 -0.20 1.04 19.62
CA ALA A 185 0.70 0.74 20.72
C ALA A 185 0.39 1.60 21.95
N GLY A 186 0.18 2.91 21.77
CA GLY A 186 -0.23 3.79 22.86
C GLY A 186 -1.59 3.42 23.45
N LEU A 187 -2.56 3.03 22.62
CA LEU A 187 -3.88 2.60 23.08
C LEU A 187 -3.80 1.30 23.89
N LEU A 188 -3.05 0.31 23.38
CA LEU A 188 -2.91 -1.01 24.00
C LEU A 188 -1.81 -1.09 25.05
N GLY A 189 -1.16 0.03 25.37
CA GLY A 189 -0.16 0.11 26.44
C GLY A 189 1.15 -0.62 26.12
N TYR A 190 1.63 -0.54 24.90
CA TYR A 190 2.90 -1.12 24.47
C TYR A 190 3.92 -0.06 24.12
N ARG A 191 5.20 -0.37 24.32
CA ARG A 191 6.36 0.44 23.90
C ARG A 191 7.44 -0.45 23.27
N VAL A 192 8.39 0.19 22.60
CA VAL A 192 9.61 -0.51 22.19
C VAL A 192 10.50 -0.72 23.41
N ARG A 193 11.06 -1.91 23.57
CA ARG A 193 12.01 -2.26 24.62
C ARG A 193 13.21 -1.34 24.60
N PRO A 194 13.55 -0.65 25.68
CA PRO A 194 14.72 0.26 25.72
C PRO A 194 16.03 -0.46 25.39
N GLU A 195 16.21 -1.69 25.86
CA GLU A 195 17.41 -2.52 25.63
C GLU A 195 17.55 -2.99 24.19
N ALA A 196 16.50 -2.95 23.38
CA ALA A 196 16.57 -3.32 21.97
C ALA A 196 17.35 -2.29 21.13
N GLY A 197 17.53 -1.08 21.64
CA GLY A 197 18.23 0.00 20.91
C GLY A 197 17.59 0.37 19.57
N ALA A 198 16.33 0.00 19.37
CA ALA A 198 15.55 0.20 18.16
C ALA A 198 14.49 1.30 18.35
N THR A 199 13.99 1.85 17.26
CA THR A 199 12.83 2.74 17.25
C THR A 199 11.60 1.98 16.74
N LEU A 200 10.41 2.53 16.95
CA LEU A 200 9.19 1.95 16.37
C LEU A 200 9.25 1.92 14.84
N ASP A 201 9.88 2.92 14.21
CA ASP A 201 10.13 2.92 12.76
C ASP A 201 10.94 1.69 12.33
N THR A 202 11.98 1.33 13.08
CA THR A 202 12.77 0.12 12.82
C THR A 202 11.90 -1.14 12.91
N VAL A 203 11.10 -1.26 13.95
CA VAL A 203 10.23 -2.42 14.16
C VAL A 203 9.21 -2.56 13.04
N VAL A 204 8.54 -1.46 12.69
CA VAL A 204 7.55 -1.42 11.60
C VAL A 204 8.20 -1.75 10.26
N THR A 205 9.41 -1.22 9.99
CA THR A 205 10.14 -1.54 8.76
C THR A 205 10.48 -3.02 8.66
N LEU A 206 10.90 -3.67 9.75
CA LEU A 206 11.18 -5.11 9.79
C LEU A 206 9.92 -5.95 9.55
N ILE A 207 8.80 -5.57 10.16
CA ILE A 207 7.50 -6.23 9.98
C ILE A 207 7.04 -6.11 8.53
N ASP A 208 7.11 -4.91 7.96
CA ASP A 208 6.72 -4.63 6.59
C ASP A 208 7.59 -5.40 5.57
N ALA A 209 8.90 -5.38 5.74
CA ALA A 209 9.83 -6.15 4.90
C ALA A 209 9.57 -7.66 4.98
N THR A 210 9.26 -8.18 6.17
CA THR A 210 8.88 -9.59 6.36
C THR A 210 7.60 -9.93 5.62
N MET A 211 6.57 -9.09 5.75
CA MET A 211 5.30 -9.26 5.04
C MET A 211 5.50 -9.27 3.52
N GLN A 212 6.21 -8.28 2.97
CA GLN A 212 6.49 -8.19 1.53
C GLN A 212 7.27 -9.41 1.04
N GLY A 213 8.29 -9.85 1.78
CA GLY A 213 9.09 -11.03 1.44
C GLY A 213 8.24 -12.31 1.38
N ILE A 214 7.37 -12.52 2.36
CA ILE A 214 6.48 -13.68 2.39
C ILE A 214 5.44 -13.62 1.26
N VAL A 215 4.90 -12.45 0.92
CA VAL A 215 3.99 -12.27 -0.22
C VAL A 215 4.67 -12.67 -1.53
N ILE A 216 5.89 -12.17 -1.80
CA ILE A 216 6.65 -12.51 -2.99
C ILE A 216 6.90 -14.04 -3.07
N MET A 217 7.28 -14.67 -1.96
CA MET A 217 7.49 -16.11 -1.89
C MET A 217 6.18 -16.88 -2.12
N ALA A 218 5.07 -16.45 -1.56
CA ALA A 218 3.77 -17.08 -1.70
C ALA A 218 3.22 -17.00 -3.14
N LEU A 219 3.51 -15.91 -3.87
CA LEU A 219 3.18 -15.77 -5.28
C LEU A 219 3.94 -16.81 -6.14
N ALA A 220 5.16 -17.17 -5.74
CA ALA A 220 5.96 -18.21 -6.42
C ALA A 220 5.65 -19.63 -5.92
N ILE A 221 5.26 -19.77 -4.64
CA ILE A 221 5.00 -21.06 -3.98
C ILE A 221 3.59 -21.02 -3.38
N PRO A 222 2.53 -21.31 -4.14
CA PRO A 222 1.13 -21.13 -3.68
C PRO A 222 0.78 -21.85 -2.36
N GLY A 223 1.44 -22.97 -2.06
CA GLY A 223 1.25 -23.69 -0.78
C GLY A 223 1.60 -22.87 0.45
N MET A 224 2.44 -21.84 0.34
CA MET A 224 2.76 -20.93 1.45
C MET A 224 1.57 -20.06 1.83
N ALA A 225 0.70 -19.70 0.90
CA ALA A 225 -0.47 -18.88 1.16
C ALA A 225 -1.49 -19.59 2.09
N THR A 226 -1.58 -20.90 1.99
CA THR A 226 -2.51 -21.73 2.79
C THR A 226 -1.85 -22.40 3.99
N HIS A 227 -0.52 -22.32 4.11
CA HIS A 227 0.19 -22.92 5.24
C HIS A 227 -0.25 -22.31 6.56
N ARG A 228 -0.50 -23.17 7.53
CA ARG A 228 -0.84 -22.78 8.92
C ARG A 228 0.02 -23.59 9.90
N THR A 229 0.47 -22.89 10.95
CA THR A 229 1.25 -23.49 12.03
C THR A 229 0.48 -23.32 13.33
N ILE A 230 0.38 -24.36 14.14
CA ILE A 230 -0.16 -24.25 15.49
C ILE A 230 0.91 -23.63 16.40
N ALA A 231 0.65 -22.46 16.93
CA ALA A 231 1.60 -21.71 17.77
C ALA A 231 0.87 -20.79 18.76
N ALA A 232 1.57 -20.32 19.79
CA ALA A 232 1.09 -19.36 20.77
C ALA A 232 2.14 -18.25 21.00
N PRO A 233 2.46 -17.44 19.97
CA PRO A 233 3.43 -16.36 20.09
C PRO A 233 2.86 -15.15 20.81
N PHE A 234 3.74 -14.26 21.31
CA PHE A 234 3.40 -12.93 21.81
C PHE A 234 2.33 -12.90 22.90
N GLY A 235 2.33 -13.90 23.82
CA GLY A 235 1.36 -13.94 24.92
C GLY A 235 -0.04 -14.40 24.52
N ALA A 236 -0.18 -15.14 23.43
CA ALA A 236 -1.45 -15.74 23.03
C ALA A 236 -2.04 -16.60 24.16
N ALA A 237 -3.36 -16.53 24.38
CA ALA A 237 -4.05 -17.26 25.44
C ALA A 237 -4.00 -18.79 25.27
N ALA A 238 -3.96 -19.24 23.99
CA ALA A 238 -3.90 -20.65 23.62
C ALA A 238 -3.17 -20.83 22.28
N PRO A 239 -2.69 -22.05 21.97
CA PRO A 239 -2.20 -22.38 20.65
C PRO A 239 -3.33 -22.28 19.62
N GLU A 240 -3.09 -21.49 18.55
CA GLU A 240 -4.01 -21.24 17.46
C GLU A 240 -3.34 -21.44 16.11
N GLN A 241 -4.12 -21.43 15.01
CA GLN A 241 -3.60 -21.49 13.65
C GLN A 241 -3.05 -20.15 13.21
N TRP A 242 -1.76 -20.10 12.87
CA TRP A 242 -1.05 -18.91 12.41
C TRP A 242 -0.61 -19.06 10.96
N SER A 243 -0.86 -18.02 10.15
CA SER A 243 -0.20 -17.91 8.85
C SER A 243 1.30 -17.59 9.04
N LEU A 244 2.13 -17.87 8.05
CA LEU A 244 3.55 -17.51 8.10
C LEU A 244 3.75 -16.00 8.28
N ALA A 245 2.95 -15.18 7.62
CA ALA A 245 2.99 -13.74 7.75
C ALA A 245 2.66 -13.30 9.20
N ALA A 246 1.56 -13.80 9.77
CA ALA A 246 1.18 -13.49 11.13
C ALA A 246 2.23 -13.97 12.15
N LEU A 247 2.77 -15.17 11.97
CA LEU A 247 3.81 -15.71 12.85
C LEU A 247 5.11 -14.87 12.76
N GLY A 248 5.52 -14.48 11.55
CA GLY A 248 6.70 -13.65 11.35
C GLY A 248 6.56 -12.27 11.99
N THR A 249 5.44 -11.58 11.76
CA THR A 249 5.17 -10.25 12.33
C THR A 249 5.06 -10.31 13.86
N ALA A 250 4.34 -11.29 14.43
CA ALA A 250 4.24 -11.47 15.88
C ALA A 250 5.58 -11.82 16.53
N SER A 251 6.44 -12.59 15.85
CA SER A 251 7.79 -12.91 16.35
C SER A 251 8.67 -11.67 16.44
N ILE A 252 8.61 -10.78 15.44
CA ILE A 252 9.32 -9.49 15.49
C ILE A 252 8.75 -8.63 16.61
N ALA A 253 7.43 -8.50 16.70
CA ALA A 253 6.80 -7.76 17.78
C ALA A 253 7.20 -8.29 19.17
N ALA A 254 7.23 -9.59 19.37
CA ALA A 254 7.66 -10.22 20.62
C ALA A 254 9.13 -9.91 20.98
N ALA A 255 9.99 -9.77 19.98
CA ALA A 255 11.40 -9.43 20.21
C ALA A 255 11.62 -7.97 20.62
N PHE A 256 10.80 -7.04 20.08
CA PHE A 256 11.04 -5.60 20.21
C PHE A 256 10.03 -4.86 21.09
N LEU A 257 8.82 -5.39 21.29
CA LEU A 257 7.77 -4.72 22.04
C LEU A 257 7.59 -5.35 23.42
N GLU A 258 7.19 -4.51 24.37
CA GLU A 258 6.82 -4.91 25.73
C GLU A 258 5.64 -4.08 26.24
N PRO A 259 4.85 -4.56 27.23
CA PRO A 259 3.93 -3.69 27.94
C PRO A 259 4.68 -2.51 28.57
N ASP A 260 4.14 -1.30 28.43
CA ASP A 260 4.74 -0.11 29.03
C ASP A 260 4.42 -0.07 30.54
N PRO A 261 5.44 -0.20 31.42
CA PRO A 261 5.21 -0.19 32.87
C PRO A 261 4.80 1.18 33.40
N ALA A 262 4.91 2.26 32.62
CA ALA A 262 4.41 3.58 33.00
C ALA A 262 2.90 3.75 32.78
N ILE A 263 2.25 2.79 32.13
CA ILE A 263 0.83 2.82 31.86
C ILE A 263 0.04 2.21 33.03
N GLU A 264 -0.76 3.04 33.67
CA GLU A 264 -1.72 2.59 34.67
C GLU A 264 -3.03 2.15 33.97
N TRP A 265 -3.51 0.96 34.36
CA TRP A 265 -4.74 0.38 33.84
C TRP A 265 -5.87 0.58 34.84
N ASP A 266 -6.38 1.81 34.90
CA ASP A 266 -7.53 2.18 35.71
C ASP A 266 -8.86 2.14 34.92
N ASP A 267 -9.96 2.30 35.62
CA ASP A 267 -11.32 2.30 35.03
C ASP A 267 -11.47 3.41 33.98
N GLY A 268 -10.81 4.57 34.18
CA GLY A 268 -10.86 5.70 33.26
C GLY A 268 -10.21 5.37 31.92
N ARG A 269 -9.02 4.74 31.95
CA ARG A 269 -8.32 4.28 30.76
C ARG A 269 -9.10 3.17 30.05
N LEU A 270 -9.62 2.20 30.78
CA LEU A 270 -10.44 1.12 30.22
C LEU A 270 -11.70 1.68 29.54
N ALA A 271 -12.37 2.64 30.14
CA ALA A 271 -13.51 3.33 29.56
C ALA A 271 -13.11 4.09 28.27
N GLN A 272 -11.97 4.81 28.30
CA GLN A 272 -11.45 5.52 27.13
C GLN A 272 -11.14 4.57 25.97
N ILE A 273 -10.46 3.45 26.24
CA ILE A 273 -10.16 2.42 25.23
C ILE A 273 -11.45 1.88 24.63
N ARG A 274 -12.42 1.51 25.47
CA ARG A 274 -13.74 1.05 25.00
C ARG A 274 -14.44 2.10 24.16
N GLN A 275 -14.41 3.37 24.56
CA GLN A 275 -15.01 4.48 23.81
C GLN A 275 -14.35 4.69 22.46
N VAL A 276 -13.00 4.67 22.39
CA VAL A 276 -12.26 4.80 21.12
C VAL A 276 -12.60 3.63 20.21
N LEU A 277 -12.58 2.41 20.73
CA LEU A 277 -12.84 1.21 19.95
C LEU A 277 -14.32 1.11 19.52
N THR A 278 -15.27 1.55 20.37
CA THR A 278 -16.69 1.63 20.02
C THR A 278 -17.02 2.89 19.21
N GLY A 279 -16.31 4.01 19.38
CA GLY A 279 -16.46 5.23 18.58
C GLY A 279 -15.94 5.04 17.14
N LEU A 280 -14.93 4.23 16.94
CA LEU A 280 -14.59 3.66 15.61
C LEU A 280 -15.76 2.81 15.06
N LEU A 281 -16.68 2.36 15.93
CA LEU A 281 -17.92 1.65 15.60
C LEU A 281 -19.05 2.58 15.07
N GLY A 282 -19.01 3.87 15.34
CA GLY A 282 -20.12 4.82 15.11
C GLY A 282 -19.95 5.76 13.90
N LEU A 283 -18.83 5.72 13.19
CA LEU A 283 -18.58 6.60 12.03
C LEU A 283 -19.02 5.98 10.69
N GLY A 284 -19.82 4.91 10.72
CA GLY A 284 -20.35 4.19 9.56
C GLY A 284 -21.89 4.12 9.50
N THR A 285 -22.61 5.18 9.98
CA THR A 285 -24.06 5.34 9.73
C THR A 285 -24.33 6.61 8.98
#